data_878c9fd64c323a47d8453a6ba38adfea
#
_entry.id   878c9fd64c323a47d8453a6ba38adfea
#
_cell.length_a   1.000
_cell.length_b   1.000
_cell.length_c   1.000
_cell.angle_alpha   90.00
_cell.angle_beta   90.00
_cell.angle_gamma   90.00
#
_symmetry.space_group_name_H-M   'P 1'
#
loop_
_entity.id
_entity.type
_entity.pdbx_description
1 polymer ?
#
loop_
_entity_poly.entity_id
_entity_poly.type
_entity_poly.pdbx_seq_one_letter_code
_entity_poly.pdbx_strand_id
1 'polypeptide(L)'
;MKVMVIAKASAASEAGEMDPEAFAAMDKFIEELINAGIMLDGTGLTPTSRGARVRFSGSNRTVTDGPFAETTELIAGFWIWKVSSLQEAIDWVKKFPNPTIEDSDVEIRPLMEPEDFAGVVTPERLEEVKELEARSRDRDGYGLARFK
;
A
#
# COMPACT_ATOMS: atom_id res chain seq x y z
N MET A 1 -15.46 -1.31 4.90
CA MET A 1 -14.62 -0.59 3.91
C MET A 1 -13.20 -1.13 3.94
N LYS A 2 -12.49 -1.02 2.84
CA LYS A 2 -11.07 -1.31 2.76
C LYS A 2 -10.29 0.00 2.57
N VAL A 3 -9.11 0.07 3.16
CA VAL A 3 -8.23 1.23 3.00
C VAL A 3 -6.83 0.77 2.62
N MET A 4 -6.13 1.58 1.83
CA MET A 4 -4.70 1.48 1.66
C MET A 4 -4.03 2.43 2.65
N VAL A 5 -3.10 1.90 3.43
CA VAL A 5 -2.26 2.65 4.34
C VAL A 5 -0.88 2.73 3.70
N ILE A 6 -0.39 3.93 3.48
CA ILE A 6 0.79 4.20 2.64
C ILE A 6 1.84 4.87 3.51
N ALA A 7 2.99 4.23 3.68
CA ALA A 7 4.16 4.85 4.32
C ALA A 7 4.95 5.61 3.27
N LYS A 8 5.24 6.88 3.57
CA LYS A 8 6.09 7.72 2.71
C LYS A 8 7.56 7.34 2.90
N ALA A 9 8.33 7.49 1.83
CA ALA A 9 9.76 7.24 1.87
C ALA A 9 10.50 8.35 2.62
N SER A 10 11.65 7.99 3.17
CA SER A 10 12.64 8.90 3.75
C SER A 10 13.96 8.81 2.98
N ALA A 11 14.90 9.69 3.25
CA ALA A 11 16.24 9.60 2.71
C ALA A 11 16.91 8.26 3.08
N ALA A 12 16.72 7.80 4.31
CA ALA A 12 17.24 6.51 4.77
C ALA A 12 16.64 5.33 4.02
N SER A 13 15.31 5.31 3.82
CA SER A 13 14.65 4.22 3.07
C SER A 13 15.07 4.19 1.60
N GLU A 14 15.29 5.35 0.98
CA GLU A 14 15.81 5.45 -0.39
C GLU A 14 17.29 5.06 -0.49
N ALA A 15 18.06 5.22 0.57
CA ALA A 15 19.43 4.70 0.67
C ALA A 15 19.48 3.18 0.92
N GLY A 16 18.32 2.54 1.16
CA GLY A 16 18.24 1.12 1.50
C GLY A 16 18.67 0.81 2.92
N GLU A 17 18.73 1.82 3.79
CA GLU A 17 19.04 1.64 5.20
C GLU A 17 17.85 1.00 5.92
N MET A 18 18.14 0.01 6.74
CA MET A 18 17.14 -0.76 7.47
C MET A 18 17.56 -0.84 8.94
N ASP A 19 16.68 -0.39 9.82
CA ASP A 19 16.87 -0.50 11.26
C ASP A 19 16.21 -1.78 11.80
N PRO A 20 16.96 -2.74 12.34
CA PRO A 20 16.41 -3.98 12.88
C PRO A 20 15.40 -3.77 14.01
N GLU A 21 15.59 -2.74 14.85
CA GLU A 21 14.66 -2.44 15.95
C GLU A 21 13.32 -1.90 15.41
N ALA A 22 13.37 -1.05 14.39
CA ALA A 22 12.17 -0.57 13.72
C ALA A 22 11.40 -1.71 13.03
N PHE A 23 12.11 -2.66 12.44
CA PHE A 23 11.50 -3.86 11.87
C PHE A 23 10.80 -4.70 12.93
N ALA A 24 11.47 -4.98 14.05
CA ALA A 24 10.88 -5.77 15.13
C ALA A 24 9.63 -5.09 15.71
N ALA A 25 9.63 -3.77 15.85
CA ALA A 25 8.46 -3.02 16.30
C ALA A 25 7.31 -3.10 15.28
N MET A 26 7.64 -3.05 13.98
CA MET A 26 6.66 -3.18 12.90
C MET A 26 6.06 -4.58 12.85
N ASP A 27 6.87 -5.61 12.97
CA ASP A 27 6.40 -7.01 12.97
C ASP A 27 5.40 -7.25 14.11
N LYS A 28 5.69 -6.72 15.30
CA LYS A 28 4.77 -6.79 16.44
C LYS A 28 3.45 -6.06 16.17
N PHE A 29 3.51 -4.88 15.58
CA PHE A 29 2.32 -4.12 15.21
C PHE A 29 1.50 -4.84 14.14
N ILE A 30 2.14 -5.44 13.14
CA ILE A 30 1.47 -6.24 12.11
C ILE A 30 0.78 -7.45 12.75
N GLU A 31 1.40 -8.11 13.72
CA GLU A 31 0.78 -9.21 14.48
C GLU A 31 -0.49 -8.75 15.19
N GLU A 32 -0.47 -7.57 15.82
CA GLU A 32 -1.67 -6.99 16.45
C GLU A 32 -2.80 -6.76 15.43
N LEU A 33 -2.48 -6.23 14.24
CA LEU A 33 -3.45 -6.02 13.15
C LEU A 33 -4.03 -7.34 12.62
N ILE A 34 -3.20 -8.36 12.49
CA ILE A 34 -3.64 -9.70 12.08
C ILE A 34 -4.59 -10.29 13.11
N ASN A 35 -4.23 -10.24 14.39
CA ASN A 35 -5.05 -10.75 15.49
C ASN A 35 -6.37 -10.00 15.62
N ALA A 36 -6.41 -8.72 15.28
CA ALA A 36 -7.62 -7.91 15.23
C ALA A 36 -8.46 -8.15 13.96
N GLY A 37 -7.99 -8.94 13.00
CA GLY A 37 -8.68 -9.20 11.73
C GLY A 37 -8.69 -8.01 10.76
N ILE A 38 -7.80 -7.05 10.96
CA ILE A 38 -7.71 -5.81 10.18
C ILE A 38 -6.81 -5.98 8.97
N MET A 39 -5.66 -6.62 9.14
CA MET A 39 -4.66 -6.79 8.09
C MET A 39 -5.15 -7.72 6.99
N LEU A 40 -5.17 -7.25 5.74
CA LEU A 40 -5.48 -8.06 4.56
C LEU A 40 -4.23 -8.36 3.74
N ASP A 41 -3.39 -7.35 3.53
CA ASP A 41 -2.18 -7.45 2.71
C ASP A 41 -1.21 -6.33 3.05
N GLY A 42 0.03 -6.43 2.60
CA GLY A 42 1.01 -5.36 2.72
C GLY A 42 2.42 -5.80 2.39
N THR A 43 3.23 -4.83 1.96
CA THR A 43 4.64 -5.06 1.67
C THR A 43 5.43 -3.76 1.69
N GLY A 44 6.72 -3.87 1.98
CA GLY A 44 7.69 -2.80 1.73
C GLY A 44 8.05 -2.71 0.25
N LEU A 45 8.45 -1.53 -0.18
CA LEU A 45 9.00 -1.29 -1.51
C LEU A 45 10.51 -1.12 -1.42
N THR A 46 11.22 -1.60 -2.44
CA THR A 46 12.64 -1.33 -2.58
C THR A 46 12.87 0.15 -2.95
N PRO A 47 14.07 0.71 -2.70
CA PRO A 47 14.41 2.06 -3.13
C PRO A 47 14.11 2.29 -4.61
N THR A 48 13.75 3.53 -4.96
CA THR A 48 13.39 3.89 -6.34
C THR A 48 14.53 3.71 -7.33
N SER A 49 15.77 3.61 -6.87
CA SER A 49 16.94 3.23 -7.69
C SER A 49 16.78 1.88 -8.41
N ARG A 50 15.89 1.02 -7.93
CA ARG A 50 15.56 -0.28 -8.52
C ARG A 50 14.26 -0.27 -9.32
N GLY A 51 13.64 0.89 -9.47
CA GLY A 51 12.39 1.06 -10.19
C GLY A 51 12.53 1.90 -11.45
N ALA A 52 11.42 2.04 -12.15
CA ALA A 52 11.31 2.89 -13.33
C ALA A 52 9.94 3.58 -13.38
N ARG A 53 9.89 4.72 -14.08
CA ARG A 53 8.65 5.41 -14.43
C ARG A 53 8.44 5.38 -15.93
N VAL A 54 7.20 5.15 -16.34
CA VAL A 54 6.80 5.29 -17.73
C VAL A 54 5.87 6.49 -17.84
N ARG A 55 6.28 7.51 -18.58
CA ARG A 55 5.47 8.69 -18.83
C ARG A 55 4.65 8.50 -20.09
N PHE A 56 3.37 8.84 -20.00
CA PHE A 56 2.41 8.85 -21.08
C PHE A 56 2.22 10.29 -21.57
N SER A 57 2.50 10.55 -22.83
CA SER A 57 2.29 11.85 -23.46
C SER A 57 1.77 11.63 -24.88
N GLY A 58 0.46 11.79 -25.08
CA GLY A 58 -0.21 11.38 -26.32
C GLY A 58 0.04 9.89 -26.60
N SER A 59 0.57 9.58 -27.78
CA SER A 59 1.00 8.22 -28.15
C SER A 59 2.41 7.87 -27.68
N ASN A 60 3.16 8.85 -27.15
CA ASN A 60 4.52 8.64 -26.70
C ASN A 60 4.58 7.96 -25.33
N ARG A 61 5.59 7.13 -25.15
CA ARG A 61 5.91 6.45 -23.88
C ARG A 61 7.40 6.66 -23.62
N THR A 62 7.72 7.30 -22.48
CA THR A 62 9.11 7.58 -22.10
C THR A 62 9.41 6.87 -20.81
N VAL A 63 10.47 6.09 -20.77
CA VAL A 63 10.94 5.39 -19.58
C VAL A 63 12.02 6.21 -18.89
N THR A 64 11.89 6.39 -17.59
CA THR A 64 12.90 7.01 -16.74
C THR A 64 13.26 6.04 -15.63
N ASP A 65 14.52 5.65 -15.56
CA ASP A 65 15.03 4.81 -14.47
C ASP A 65 15.19 5.64 -13.20
N GLY A 66 14.99 5.00 -12.04
CA GLY A 66 15.29 5.62 -10.76
C GLY A 66 16.80 5.83 -10.54
N PRO A 67 17.21 6.51 -9.45
CA PRO A 67 16.36 7.02 -8.39
C PRO A 67 15.57 8.27 -8.79
N PHE A 68 14.43 8.50 -8.11
CA PHE A 68 13.59 9.68 -8.32
C PHE A 68 13.86 10.73 -7.23
N ALA A 69 13.88 12.01 -7.61
CA ALA A 69 14.38 13.08 -6.75
C ALA A 69 13.43 13.53 -5.61
N GLU A 70 12.14 13.22 -5.71
CA GLU A 70 11.10 13.80 -4.83
C GLU A 70 10.76 12.86 -3.68
N THR A 71 11.61 12.82 -2.64
CA THR A 71 11.48 11.88 -1.52
C THR A 71 10.19 12.03 -0.72
N THR A 72 9.62 13.23 -0.62
CA THR A 72 8.36 13.48 0.11
C THR A 72 7.13 12.86 -0.54
N GLU A 73 7.18 12.58 -1.84
CA GLU A 73 6.09 11.99 -2.62
C GLU A 73 6.29 10.49 -2.87
N LEU A 74 7.47 9.97 -2.59
CA LEU A 74 7.80 8.56 -2.79
C LEU A 74 7.17 7.69 -1.70
N ILE A 75 6.92 6.44 -2.04
CA ILE A 75 6.28 5.45 -1.16
C ILE A 75 7.33 4.42 -0.74
N ALA A 76 7.45 4.16 0.57
CA ALA A 76 8.32 3.13 1.11
C ALA A 76 7.62 1.77 1.28
N GLY A 77 6.30 1.77 1.37
CA GLY A 77 5.51 0.57 1.53
C GLY A 77 4.03 0.89 1.67
N PHE A 78 3.22 -0.15 1.65
CA PHE A 78 1.78 -0.02 1.82
C PHE A 78 1.19 -1.25 2.50
N TRP A 79 -0.01 -1.07 3.07
CA TRP A 79 -0.83 -2.13 3.63
C TRP A 79 -2.27 -1.96 3.17
N ILE A 80 -2.99 -3.05 3.06
CA ILE A 80 -4.43 -3.07 2.82
C ILE A 80 -5.10 -3.55 4.10
N TRP A 81 -5.95 -2.71 4.65
CA TRP A 81 -6.70 -2.99 5.88
C TRP A 81 -8.19 -3.07 5.63
N LYS A 82 -8.86 -3.91 6.40
CA LYS A 82 -10.32 -3.95 6.50
C LYS A 82 -10.73 -3.31 7.83
N VAL A 83 -11.44 -2.21 7.75
CA VAL A 83 -11.87 -1.42 8.90
C VAL A 83 -13.36 -1.07 8.79
N SER A 84 -13.98 -0.70 9.91
CA SER A 84 -15.37 -0.26 9.95
C SER A 84 -15.54 1.18 9.47
N SER A 85 -14.53 2.02 9.66
CA SER A 85 -14.56 3.45 9.33
C SER A 85 -13.16 3.99 9.08
N LEU A 86 -13.08 5.16 8.44
CA LEU A 86 -11.82 5.90 8.31
C LEU A 86 -11.24 6.28 9.68
N GLN A 87 -12.10 6.60 10.64
CA GLN A 87 -11.67 6.93 12.00
C GLN A 87 -10.96 5.75 12.68
N GLU A 88 -11.48 4.54 12.51
CA GLU A 88 -10.81 3.33 13.02
C GLU A 88 -9.42 3.17 12.40
N ALA A 89 -9.29 3.38 11.10
CA ALA A 89 -7.98 3.33 10.43
C ALA A 89 -7.01 4.39 10.99
N ILE A 90 -7.50 5.62 11.22
CA ILE A 90 -6.71 6.70 11.83
C ILE A 90 -6.24 6.31 13.23
N ASP A 91 -7.11 5.72 14.04
CA ASP A 91 -6.78 5.32 15.41
C ASP A 91 -5.75 4.20 15.45
N TRP A 92 -5.76 3.30 14.48
CA TRP A 92 -4.72 2.30 14.30
C TRP A 92 -3.41 2.91 13.82
N VAL A 93 -3.44 3.83 12.83
CA VAL A 93 -2.22 4.49 12.32
C VAL A 93 -1.53 5.32 13.41
N LYS A 94 -2.26 5.90 14.35
CA LYS A 94 -1.66 6.58 15.51
C LYS A 94 -0.80 5.68 16.40
N LYS A 95 -1.02 4.37 16.35
CA LYS A 95 -0.20 3.37 17.07
C LYS A 95 0.95 2.84 16.21
N PHE A 96 1.02 3.25 14.97
CA PHE A 96 2.02 2.80 14.01
C PHE A 96 3.42 3.17 14.53
N PRO A 97 4.34 2.21 14.67
CA PRO A 97 5.70 2.54 15.06
C PRO A 97 6.33 3.35 13.92
N ASN A 98 6.84 4.54 14.26
CA ASN A 98 7.55 5.34 13.26
C ASN A 98 8.82 4.59 12.83
N PRO A 99 8.91 4.09 11.58
CA PRO A 99 10.05 3.31 11.13
C PRO A 99 11.28 4.16 10.83
N THR A 100 11.13 5.47 10.91
CA THR A 100 12.20 6.43 10.62
C THR A 100 12.47 7.32 11.83
N ILE A 101 13.72 7.76 11.98
CA ILE A 101 14.09 8.77 12.98
C ILE A 101 13.59 10.15 12.55
N GLU A 102 13.25 10.31 11.28
CA GLU A 102 12.78 11.53 10.66
C GLU A 102 11.26 11.68 10.78
N ASP A 103 10.78 12.91 10.73
CA ASP A 103 9.36 13.18 10.58
C ASP A 103 8.85 12.57 9.27
N SER A 104 7.77 11.83 9.35
CA SER A 104 7.18 11.18 8.18
C SER A 104 5.66 11.11 8.28
N ASP A 105 5.03 11.03 7.14
CA ASP A 105 3.58 10.90 7.03
C ASP A 105 3.19 9.46 6.66
N VAL A 106 2.05 9.05 7.19
CA VAL A 106 1.33 7.85 6.74
C VAL A 106 0.01 8.31 6.15
N GLU A 107 -0.20 8.03 4.87
CA GLU A 107 -1.42 8.38 4.16
C GLU A 107 -2.42 7.22 4.22
N ILE A 108 -3.69 7.53 4.42
CA ILE A 108 -4.79 6.55 4.41
C ILE A 108 -5.72 6.88 3.27
N ARG A 109 -5.93 5.93 2.35
CA ARG A 109 -6.80 6.09 1.19
C ARG A 109 -7.86 4.98 1.17
N PRO A 110 -9.16 5.29 1.29
CA PRO A 110 -10.20 4.32 1.02
C PRO A 110 -10.07 3.74 -0.38
N LEU A 111 -10.21 2.42 -0.50
CA LEU A 111 -10.28 1.76 -1.80
C LEU A 111 -11.67 1.97 -2.39
N MET A 112 -11.73 2.07 -3.72
CA MET A 112 -12.99 2.11 -4.43
C MET A 112 -13.77 0.81 -4.19
N GLU A 113 -15.05 0.95 -3.93
CA GLU A 113 -16.00 -0.16 -3.77
C GLU A 113 -17.02 -0.13 -4.93
N PRO A 114 -17.78 -1.21 -5.16
CA PRO A 114 -18.74 -1.26 -6.27
C PRO A 114 -19.72 -0.06 -6.32
N GLU A 115 -20.05 0.47 -5.18
CA GLU A 115 -20.95 1.63 -5.04
C GLU A 115 -20.38 2.91 -5.64
N ASP A 116 -19.05 3.06 -5.63
CA ASP A 116 -18.34 4.21 -6.20
C ASP A 116 -18.45 4.26 -7.73
N PHE A 117 -18.77 3.13 -8.35
CA PHE A 117 -18.98 3.01 -9.79
C PHE A 117 -20.44 3.16 -10.23
N ALA A 118 -21.36 3.37 -9.28
CA ALA A 118 -22.78 3.52 -9.59
C ALA A 118 -23.02 4.72 -10.53
N GLY A 119 -23.67 4.46 -11.66
CA GLY A 119 -23.93 5.46 -12.70
C GLY A 119 -22.78 5.70 -13.67
N VAL A 120 -21.61 5.11 -13.47
CA VAL A 120 -20.45 5.18 -14.38
C VAL A 120 -20.36 3.93 -15.24
N VAL A 121 -20.63 2.78 -14.66
CA VAL A 121 -20.60 1.48 -15.34
C VAL A 121 -21.96 0.78 -15.24
N THR A 122 -22.26 -0.06 -16.23
CA THR A 122 -23.49 -0.86 -16.18
C THR A 122 -23.38 -1.99 -15.13
N PRO A 123 -24.52 -2.50 -14.62
CA PRO A 123 -24.51 -3.64 -13.69
C PRO A 123 -23.79 -4.87 -14.26
N GLU A 124 -23.95 -5.15 -15.55
CA GLU A 124 -23.30 -6.27 -16.24
C GLU A 124 -21.78 -6.10 -16.22
N ARG A 125 -21.31 -4.88 -16.49
CA ARG A 125 -19.86 -4.56 -16.46
C ARG A 125 -19.29 -4.71 -15.05
N LEU A 126 -20.08 -4.37 -14.03
CA LEU A 126 -19.66 -4.51 -12.64
C LEU A 126 -19.47 -5.98 -12.25
N GLU A 127 -20.37 -6.86 -12.72
CA GLU A 127 -20.22 -8.32 -12.49
C GLU A 127 -18.97 -8.87 -13.21
N GLU A 128 -18.72 -8.45 -14.46
CA GLU A 128 -17.49 -8.83 -15.17
C GLU A 128 -16.21 -8.42 -14.39
N VAL A 129 -16.20 -7.21 -13.80
CA VAL A 129 -15.07 -6.74 -12.99
C VAL A 129 -14.89 -7.62 -11.73
N LYS A 130 -15.97 -7.96 -11.04
CA LYS A 130 -15.93 -8.86 -9.88
C LYS A 130 -15.38 -10.24 -10.24
N GLU A 131 -15.78 -10.79 -11.39
CA GLU A 131 -15.24 -12.07 -11.87
C GLU A 131 -13.74 -11.97 -12.18
N LEU A 132 -13.29 -10.88 -12.80
CA LEU A 132 -11.87 -10.65 -13.05
C LEU A 132 -11.06 -10.54 -11.75
N GLU A 133 -11.58 -9.83 -10.75
CA GLU A 133 -10.95 -9.73 -9.44
C GLU A 133 -10.87 -11.08 -8.74
N ALA A 134 -11.94 -11.88 -8.78
CA ALA A 134 -11.95 -13.23 -8.20
C ALA A 134 -10.89 -14.12 -8.87
N ARG A 135 -10.79 -14.10 -10.20
CA ARG A 135 -9.76 -14.83 -10.95
C ARG A 135 -8.34 -14.37 -10.66
N SER A 136 -8.15 -13.08 -10.38
CA SER A 136 -6.85 -12.50 -10.01
C SER A 136 -6.39 -12.98 -8.64
N ARG A 137 -7.30 -13.12 -7.68
CA ARG A 137 -6.98 -13.56 -6.31
C ARG A 137 -6.59 -15.05 -6.22
N ASP A 138 -7.04 -15.85 -7.17
CA ASP A 138 -6.82 -17.30 -7.19
C ASP A 138 -5.43 -17.68 -7.75
N ARG A 139 -4.68 -16.73 -8.23
CA ARG A 139 -3.44 -16.94 -9.04
C ARG A 139 -2.22 -16.87 -8.21
N ASP A 140 -1.78 -16.89 -7.26
CA ASP A 140 -0.47 -16.83 -6.56
C ASP A 140 -0.46 -15.93 -5.31
N GLY A 141 -1.37 -16.15 -4.37
CA GLY A 141 -1.15 -15.76 -2.99
C GLY A 141 -0.43 -14.41 -2.80
N TYR A 142 -0.85 -13.35 -3.47
CA TYR A 142 -0.53 -12.01 -3.00
C TYR A 142 -1.24 -11.86 -1.67
N GLY A 143 -0.50 -11.76 -0.62
CA GLY A 143 -1.05 -11.62 0.71
C GLY A 143 -0.14 -12.25 1.76
N LEU A 144 -0.57 -12.16 3.00
CA LEU A 144 0.11 -12.71 4.19
C LEU A 144 0.46 -14.21 4.09
N ALA A 145 -0.05 -14.94 3.09
CA ALA A 145 0.34 -16.32 2.82
C ALA A 145 1.83 -16.49 2.47
N ARG A 146 2.52 -15.40 2.14
CA ARG A 146 3.99 -15.40 1.93
C ARG A 146 4.80 -15.56 3.22
N PHE A 147 4.21 -15.33 4.36
CA PHE A 147 4.88 -15.37 5.66
C PHE A 147 4.52 -16.60 6.49
N LYS A 148 3.89 -17.59 5.88
CA LYS A 148 3.63 -18.90 6.48
C LYS A 148 4.72 -19.89 6.16
#